data_0a775bfc3e7d4316bc9d01d0a2d7c730
#
_entry.id   0a775bfc3e7d4316bc9d01d0a2d7c730
#
_cell.length_a   1.000
_cell.length_b   1.000
_cell.length_c   1.000
_cell.angle_alpha   90.00
_cell.angle_beta   90.00
_cell.angle_gamma   90.00
#
_symmetry.space_group_name_H-M   'P 1'
#
loop_
_entity.id
_entity.type
_entity.pdbx_description
1 polymer ?
#
loop_
_entity_poly.entity_id
_entity_poly.type
_entity_poly.pdbx_seq_one_letter_code
_entity_poly.pdbx_strand_id
1 'polypeptide(L)'
;MEYKAQYQEYLLQATAALDAASARFLPEESEVCRAARYSLLGGGKRIRAILTLSVCDMLGGEMQTAAQFAAAVEMLHCYSLIHDDLPCMYNDDLRRGRPSCHKAFSESTAMLAGDVLLTEAFEVIANAPAAPQVCVAAARALGAGAGSRGMVYGQELDLKYEALAATEEQLRLIHRNKTGALINAAVQMGAAAAGATPQQCEILASYAYGLGLVFQIVDDVLDVTSTPEQLGKPIGSDSENGKTTFVTLYGADGAMALAQKLNEQICDDLQQHFGVKAAFLQQLAQQLLVRKN
;
A
#
# COMPACT_ATOMS: atom_id res chain seq x y z
N MET A 1 -12.75 21.45 -1.63
CA MET A 1 -11.38 21.71 -1.12
C MET A 1 -10.42 21.41 -2.26
N GLU A 2 -9.31 22.14 -2.37
CA GLU A 2 -8.30 21.83 -3.39
C GLU A 2 -7.60 20.50 -3.03
N TYR A 3 -7.31 19.65 -4.02
CA TYR A 3 -6.73 18.29 -3.81
C TYR A 3 -5.52 18.28 -2.88
N LYS A 4 -4.56 19.21 -3.11
CA LYS A 4 -3.35 19.28 -2.28
C LYS A 4 -3.65 19.54 -0.81
N ALA A 5 -4.60 20.41 -0.52
CA ALA A 5 -5.01 20.71 0.86
C ALA A 5 -5.67 19.48 1.52
N GLN A 6 -6.55 18.80 0.79
CA GLN A 6 -7.23 17.58 1.27
C GLN A 6 -6.25 16.42 1.46
N TYR A 7 -5.28 16.24 0.53
CA TYR A 7 -4.21 15.25 0.67
C TYR A 7 -3.37 15.50 1.94
N GLN A 8 -2.99 16.74 2.21
CA GLN A 8 -2.23 17.11 3.41
C GLN A 8 -3.04 16.88 4.69
N GLU A 9 -4.33 17.13 4.67
CA GLU A 9 -5.20 16.86 5.81
C GLU A 9 -5.26 15.35 6.14
N TYR A 10 -5.49 14.49 5.14
CA TYR A 10 -5.45 13.03 5.34
C TYR A 10 -4.06 12.54 5.77
N LEU A 11 -3.00 13.11 5.23
CA LEU A 11 -1.63 12.76 5.63
C LEU A 11 -1.36 13.11 7.10
N LEU A 12 -1.83 14.26 7.56
CA LEU A 12 -1.73 14.66 8.98
C LEU A 12 -2.54 13.73 9.88
N GLN A 13 -3.78 13.40 9.49
CA GLN A 13 -4.62 12.46 10.24
C GLN A 13 -3.98 11.06 10.29
N ALA A 14 -3.47 10.55 9.17
CA ALA A 14 -2.78 9.27 9.10
C ALA A 14 -1.53 9.25 10.00
N THR A 15 -0.73 10.32 9.98
CA THR A 15 0.48 10.43 10.81
C THR A 15 0.12 10.46 12.28
N ALA A 16 -0.85 11.26 12.68
CA ALA A 16 -1.32 11.32 14.06
C ALA A 16 -1.88 9.97 14.56
N ALA A 17 -2.60 9.25 13.69
CA ALA A 17 -3.11 7.91 14.02
C ALA A 17 -1.97 6.89 14.21
N LEU A 18 -0.93 6.94 13.36
CA LEU A 18 0.26 6.10 13.49
C LEU A 18 1.06 6.40 14.75
N ASP A 19 1.24 7.69 15.09
CA ASP A 19 1.92 8.09 16.33
C ASP A 19 1.16 7.59 17.57
N ALA A 20 -0.16 7.75 17.58
CA ALA A 20 -1.01 7.28 18.68
C ALA A 20 -1.02 5.75 18.79
N ALA A 21 -1.15 5.02 17.69
CA ALA A 21 -1.09 3.56 17.68
C ALA A 21 0.29 3.06 18.12
N SER A 22 1.36 3.67 17.63
CA SER A 22 2.73 3.36 18.01
C SER A 22 2.97 3.58 19.51
N ALA A 23 2.51 4.70 20.08
CA ALA A 23 2.65 4.99 21.50
C ALA A 23 1.88 3.99 22.39
N ARG A 24 0.72 3.52 21.92
CA ARG A 24 -0.14 2.62 22.68
C ARG A 24 0.29 1.16 22.60
N PHE A 25 0.69 0.67 21.42
CA PHE A 25 0.88 -0.75 21.15
C PHE A 25 2.34 -1.18 20.99
N LEU A 26 3.28 -0.24 20.89
CA LEU A 26 4.71 -0.52 20.70
C LEU A 26 5.54 0.10 21.85
N PRO A 27 5.64 -0.56 23.03
CA PRO A 27 6.34 -0.03 24.19
C PRO A 27 7.83 0.18 23.92
N GLU A 28 8.40 1.30 24.43
CA GLU A 28 9.79 1.70 24.16
C GLU A 28 10.83 0.85 24.89
N GLU A 29 10.44 0.14 25.94
CA GLU A 29 11.31 -0.76 26.69
C GLU A 29 11.77 -1.95 25.84
N SER A 30 10.94 -2.37 24.89
CA SER A 30 11.24 -3.45 23.95
C SER A 30 12.11 -2.97 22.79
N GLU A 31 13.26 -3.59 22.57
CA GLU A 31 14.11 -3.31 21.40
C GLU A 31 13.39 -3.63 20.09
N VAL A 32 12.63 -4.71 20.05
CA VAL A 32 11.81 -5.10 18.90
C VAL A 32 10.77 -4.02 18.58
N CYS A 33 10.10 -3.46 19.60
CA CYS A 33 9.15 -2.37 19.40
C CYS A 33 9.85 -1.06 18.96
N ARG A 34 11.06 -0.76 19.46
CA ARG A 34 11.85 0.37 18.96
C ARG A 34 12.22 0.20 17.49
N ALA A 35 12.59 -1.01 17.06
CA ALA A 35 12.88 -1.32 15.66
C ALA A 35 11.61 -1.21 14.78
N ALA A 36 10.47 -1.68 15.25
CA ALA A 36 9.17 -1.50 14.61
C ALA A 36 8.81 -0.02 14.44
N ARG A 37 8.93 0.78 15.51
CA ARG A 37 8.71 2.25 15.48
C ARG A 37 9.67 2.95 14.53
N TYR A 38 10.95 2.57 14.53
CA TYR A 38 11.96 3.12 13.63
C TYR A 38 11.53 3.02 12.15
N SER A 39 11.01 1.87 11.75
CA SER A 39 10.55 1.62 10.39
C SER A 39 9.19 2.25 10.12
N LEU A 40 8.24 2.11 11.05
CA LEU A 40 6.86 2.60 10.91
C LEU A 40 6.82 4.13 10.80
N LEU A 41 7.56 4.84 11.65
CA LEU A 41 7.57 6.30 11.70
C LEU A 41 8.63 6.92 10.77
N GLY A 42 9.39 6.11 10.04
CA GLY A 42 10.45 6.51 9.12
C GLY A 42 10.00 7.26 7.86
N GLY A 43 8.77 7.78 7.82
CA GLY A 43 8.22 8.54 6.69
C GLY A 43 7.49 7.67 5.66
N GLY A 44 7.23 8.25 4.49
CA GLY A 44 6.53 7.62 3.37
C GLY A 44 5.27 8.38 2.93
N LYS A 45 4.76 8.06 1.75
CA LYS A 45 3.61 8.73 1.12
C LYS A 45 2.27 8.37 1.79
N ARG A 46 2.22 7.35 2.65
CA ARG A 46 1.03 6.89 3.39
C ARG A 46 -0.20 6.65 2.52
N ILE A 47 -0.02 6.18 1.31
CA ILE A 47 -1.11 6.05 0.32
C ILE A 47 -2.23 5.14 0.82
N ARG A 48 -1.92 4.04 1.51
CA ARG A 48 -2.93 3.10 2.02
C ARG A 48 -3.77 3.74 3.13
N ALA A 49 -3.13 4.44 4.05
CA ALA A 49 -3.84 5.20 5.08
C ALA A 49 -4.72 6.31 4.47
N ILE A 50 -4.20 7.06 3.50
CA ILE A 50 -4.96 8.10 2.79
C ILE A 50 -6.16 7.49 2.05
N LEU A 51 -6.02 6.33 1.41
CA LEU A 51 -7.13 5.62 0.78
C LEU A 51 -8.19 5.21 1.80
N THR A 52 -7.79 4.67 2.95
CA THR A 52 -8.73 4.30 4.03
C THR A 52 -9.53 5.52 4.51
N LEU A 53 -8.85 6.63 4.78
CA LEU A 53 -9.48 7.87 5.24
C LEU A 53 -10.38 8.49 4.17
N SER A 54 -9.88 8.62 2.95
CA SER A 54 -10.62 9.28 1.86
C SER A 54 -11.85 8.51 1.41
N VAL A 55 -11.81 7.19 1.43
CA VAL A 55 -13.00 6.35 1.14
C VAL A 55 -14.04 6.49 2.23
N CYS A 56 -13.63 6.48 3.50
CA CYS A 56 -14.55 6.70 4.62
C CYS A 56 -15.20 8.07 4.55
N ASP A 57 -14.43 9.14 4.32
CA ASP A 57 -14.93 10.52 4.19
C ASP A 57 -15.86 10.66 3.00
N MET A 58 -15.49 10.13 1.84
CA MET A 58 -16.34 10.14 0.62
C MET A 58 -17.71 9.54 0.88
N LEU A 59 -17.78 8.48 1.68
CA LEU A 59 -19.03 7.80 2.01
C LEU A 59 -19.76 8.39 3.23
N GLY A 60 -19.16 9.37 3.92
CA GLY A 60 -19.72 10.02 5.10
C GLY A 60 -19.68 9.18 6.37
N GLY A 61 -18.61 8.37 6.51
CA GLY A 61 -18.43 7.44 7.64
C GLY A 61 -17.71 8.05 8.84
N GLU A 62 -17.39 7.18 9.82
CA GLU A 62 -16.79 7.56 11.10
C GLU A 62 -15.27 7.71 10.99
N MET A 63 -14.78 8.93 10.85
CA MET A 63 -13.37 9.23 10.62
C MET A 63 -12.44 8.77 11.75
N GLN A 64 -12.90 8.75 13.01
CA GLN A 64 -12.12 8.25 14.13
C GLN A 64 -11.84 6.75 14.00
N THR A 65 -12.82 5.98 13.58
CA THR A 65 -12.69 4.55 13.26
C THR A 65 -11.76 4.34 12.06
N ALA A 66 -11.95 5.11 10.99
CA ALA A 66 -11.11 5.05 9.80
C ALA A 66 -9.63 5.38 10.10
N ALA A 67 -9.35 6.29 11.03
CA ALA A 67 -7.99 6.63 11.44
C ALA A 67 -7.28 5.44 12.12
N GLN A 68 -7.98 4.67 12.97
CA GLN A 68 -7.43 3.44 13.54
C GLN A 68 -7.15 2.39 12.46
N PHE A 69 -8.08 2.22 11.53
CA PHE A 69 -7.91 1.30 10.39
C PHE A 69 -6.77 1.74 9.45
N ALA A 70 -6.60 3.05 9.25
CA ALA A 70 -5.49 3.61 8.50
C ALA A 70 -4.13 3.32 9.16
N ALA A 71 -4.05 3.41 10.49
CA ALA A 71 -2.85 3.02 11.23
C ALA A 71 -2.58 1.51 11.08
N ALA A 72 -3.61 0.67 11.23
CA ALA A 72 -3.48 -0.78 11.11
C ALA A 72 -2.96 -1.22 9.73
N VAL A 73 -3.49 -0.70 8.63
CA VAL A 73 -3.02 -1.07 7.29
C VAL A 73 -1.60 -0.60 7.01
N GLU A 74 -1.16 0.55 7.56
CA GLU A 74 0.22 1.00 7.43
C GLU A 74 1.19 0.20 8.32
N MET A 75 0.78 -0.24 9.50
CA MET A 75 1.56 -1.18 10.33
C MET A 75 1.80 -2.48 9.58
N LEU A 76 0.75 -3.05 9.00
CA LEU A 76 0.83 -4.25 8.20
C LEU A 76 1.66 -4.03 6.92
N HIS A 77 1.54 -2.89 6.24
CA HIS A 77 2.43 -2.55 5.12
C HIS A 77 3.90 -2.42 5.57
N CYS A 78 4.13 -1.84 6.75
CA CYS A 78 5.49 -1.66 7.27
C CYS A 78 6.17 -3.00 7.58
N TYR A 79 5.46 -4.00 8.16
CA TYR A 79 6.03 -5.32 8.37
C TYR A 79 6.54 -5.93 7.07
N SER A 80 5.75 -5.83 6.00
CA SER A 80 6.14 -6.41 4.71
C SER A 80 7.42 -5.79 4.17
N LEU A 81 7.59 -4.47 4.33
CA LEU A 81 8.82 -3.79 3.93
C LEU A 81 10.04 -4.21 4.78
N ILE A 82 9.85 -4.38 6.11
CA ILE A 82 10.93 -4.86 6.98
C ILE A 82 11.38 -6.26 6.57
N HIS A 83 10.42 -7.17 6.29
CA HIS A 83 10.75 -8.53 5.89
C HIS A 83 11.32 -8.60 4.48
N ASP A 84 10.83 -7.78 3.55
CA ASP A 84 11.37 -7.69 2.18
C ASP A 84 12.87 -7.29 2.19
N ASP A 85 13.27 -6.39 3.11
CA ASP A 85 14.65 -5.92 3.22
C ASP A 85 15.62 -6.95 3.81
N LEU A 86 15.15 -8.06 4.42
CA LEU A 86 16.00 -9.05 5.06
C LEU A 86 16.95 -9.75 4.07
N PRO A 87 18.14 -10.22 4.53
CA PRO A 87 19.10 -10.94 3.68
C PRO A 87 18.56 -12.19 2.99
N CYS A 88 17.54 -12.85 3.58
CA CYS A 88 16.85 -13.99 2.98
C CYS A 88 15.81 -13.63 1.92
N MET A 89 15.58 -12.33 1.69
CA MET A 89 14.65 -11.76 0.71
C MET A 89 15.45 -10.94 -0.31
N TYR A 90 15.26 -9.60 -0.37
CA TYR A 90 15.97 -8.75 -1.33
C TYR A 90 17.30 -8.18 -0.81
N ASN A 91 17.59 -8.31 0.49
CA ASN A 91 18.82 -7.85 1.14
C ASN A 91 19.11 -6.36 0.90
N ASP A 92 18.10 -5.52 1.03
CA ASP A 92 18.22 -4.08 0.82
C ASP A 92 18.89 -3.39 2.02
N ASP A 93 19.98 -2.67 1.79
CA ASP A 93 20.70 -1.94 2.84
C ASP A 93 20.00 -0.66 3.26
N LEU A 94 19.21 -0.05 2.38
CA LEU A 94 18.54 1.22 2.57
C LEU A 94 17.03 1.13 2.29
N ARG A 95 16.24 1.77 3.13
CA ARG A 95 14.80 1.97 2.92
C ARG A 95 14.44 3.45 3.14
N ARG A 96 13.88 4.11 2.12
CA ARG A 96 13.54 5.55 2.16
C ARG A 96 14.73 6.44 2.54
N GLY A 97 15.92 6.12 2.01
CA GLY A 97 17.17 6.86 2.25
C GLY A 97 17.79 6.66 3.65
N ARG A 98 17.27 5.74 4.44
CA ARG A 98 17.79 5.38 5.78
C ARG A 98 18.21 3.91 5.78
N PRO A 99 19.12 3.48 6.68
CA PRO A 99 19.42 2.08 6.88
C PRO A 99 18.14 1.26 7.07
N SER A 100 18.02 0.12 6.37
CA SER A 100 16.93 -0.81 6.58
C SER A 100 16.92 -1.34 8.02
N CYS A 101 15.81 -1.92 8.46
CA CYS A 101 15.65 -2.31 9.87
C CYS A 101 16.76 -3.28 10.32
N HIS A 102 17.11 -4.28 9.51
CA HIS A 102 18.14 -5.25 9.85
C HIS A 102 19.56 -4.66 9.88
N LYS A 103 19.80 -3.55 9.15
CA LYS A 103 21.07 -2.80 9.20
C LYS A 103 21.15 -1.85 10.39
N ALA A 104 20.00 -1.25 10.77
CA ALA A 104 19.95 -0.35 11.91
C ALA A 104 19.97 -1.07 13.26
N PHE A 105 19.47 -2.32 13.32
CA PHE A 105 19.41 -3.16 14.52
C PHE A 105 20.13 -4.49 14.27
N SER A 106 19.36 -5.58 14.10
CA SER A 106 19.89 -6.90 13.74
C SER A 106 18.84 -7.64 12.88
N GLU A 107 19.25 -8.72 12.19
CA GLU A 107 18.32 -9.55 11.41
C GLU A 107 17.21 -10.13 12.30
N SER A 108 17.56 -10.67 13.47
CA SER A 108 16.58 -11.24 14.39
C SER A 108 15.62 -10.18 14.96
N THR A 109 16.15 -9.00 15.31
CA THR A 109 15.31 -7.89 15.77
C THR A 109 14.38 -7.40 14.65
N ALA A 110 14.86 -7.30 13.41
CA ALA A 110 14.04 -6.92 12.27
C ALA A 110 12.95 -7.94 11.95
N MET A 111 13.27 -9.25 11.99
CA MET A 111 12.28 -10.31 11.83
C MET A 111 11.15 -10.17 12.86
N LEU A 112 11.50 -10.07 14.13
CA LEU A 112 10.50 -9.92 15.22
C LEU A 112 9.76 -8.58 15.17
N ALA A 113 10.39 -7.51 14.67
CA ALA A 113 9.72 -6.22 14.47
C ALA A 113 8.63 -6.30 13.40
N GLY A 114 8.85 -7.07 12.34
CA GLY A 114 7.81 -7.38 11.37
C GLY A 114 6.66 -8.17 11.99
N ASP A 115 6.95 -9.22 12.77
CA ASP A 115 5.93 -10.05 13.44
C ASP A 115 5.07 -9.23 14.40
N VAL A 116 5.70 -8.34 15.18
CA VAL A 116 4.97 -7.43 16.09
C VAL A 116 4.04 -6.52 15.28
N LEU A 117 4.52 -5.85 14.22
CA LEU A 117 3.69 -4.95 13.42
C LEU A 117 2.51 -5.67 12.77
N LEU A 118 2.72 -6.91 12.29
CA LEU A 118 1.66 -7.74 11.73
C LEU A 118 0.59 -8.06 12.79
N THR A 119 1.00 -8.43 14.00
CA THR A 119 0.10 -8.79 15.10
C THR A 119 -0.66 -7.57 15.62
N GLU A 120 0.08 -6.48 15.92
CA GLU A 120 -0.50 -5.25 16.46
C GLU A 120 -1.46 -4.56 15.49
N ALA A 121 -1.30 -4.74 14.18
CA ALA A 121 -2.27 -4.25 13.21
C ALA A 121 -3.70 -4.79 13.48
N PHE A 122 -3.82 -6.05 13.86
CA PHE A 122 -5.11 -6.62 14.23
C PHE A 122 -5.58 -6.20 15.62
N GLU A 123 -4.67 -5.98 16.56
CA GLU A 123 -5.02 -5.45 17.88
C GLU A 123 -5.53 -4.02 17.79
N VAL A 124 -4.93 -3.18 16.94
CA VAL A 124 -5.43 -1.83 16.64
C VAL A 124 -6.86 -1.86 16.12
N ILE A 125 -7.18 -2.77 15.18
CA ILE A 125 -8.55 -2.94 14.66
C ILE A 125 -9.50 -3.40 15.77
N ALA A 126 -9.11 -4.35 16.59
CA ALA A 126 -9.94 -4.90 17.66
C ALA A 126 -10.27 -3.87 18.75
N ASN A 127 -9.40 -2.87 18.94
CA ASN A 127 -9.56 -1.77 19.89
C ASN A 127 -10.16 -0.49 19.27
N ALA A 128 -10.57 -0.51 17.99
CA ALA A 128 -11.15 0.65 17.34
C ALA A 128 -12.53 1.01 17.94
N PRO A 129 -12.89 2.31 18.00
CA PRO A 129 -14.16 2.77 18.57
C PRO A 129 -15.32 2.53 17.59
N ALA A 130 -15.60 1.26 17.29
CA ALA A 130 -16.63 0.86 16.34
C ALA A 130 -17.41 -0.36 16.83
N ALA A 131 -18.56 -0.62 16.21
CA ALA A 131 -19.31 -1.85 16.47
C ALA A 131 -18.46 -3.09 16.08
N PRO A 132 -18.57 -4.21 16.82
CA PRO A 132 -17.78 -5.41 16.56
C PRO A 132 -17.83 -5.90 15.12
N GLN A 133 -18.97 -5.74 14.45
CA GLN A 133 -19.16 -6.13 13.05
C GLN A 133 -18.28 -5.33 12.09
N VAL A 134 -18.08 -4.04 12.38
CA VAL A 134 -17.21 -3.13 11.61
C VAL A 134 -15.73 -3.54 11.78
N CYS A 135 -15.31 -3.82 13.03
CA CYS A 135 -13.97 -4.33 13.31
C CYS A 135 -13.72 -5.69 12.63
N VAL A 136 -14.68 -6.61 12.66
CA VAL A 136 -14.59 -7.91 11.98
C VAL A 136 -14.50 -7.73 10.46
N ALA A 137 -15.26 -6.80 9.88
CA ALA A 137 -15.19 -6.51 8.44
C ALA A 137 -13.81 -5.95 8.05
N ALA A 138 -13.26 -5.03 8.83
CA ALA A 138 -11.93 -4.46 8.62
C ALA A 138 -10.83 -5.52 8.78
N ALA A 139 -10.87 -6.35 9.83
CA ALA A 139 -9.92 -7.43 10.05
C ALA A 139 -9.96 -8.48 8.93
N ARG A 140 -11.17 -8.81 8.42
CA ARG A 140 -11.36 -9.71 7.28
C ARG A 140 -10.75 -9.11 6.00
N ALA A 141 -10.96 -7.82 5.73
CA ALA A 141 -10.39 -7.13 4.58
C ALA A 141 -8.85 -7.12 4.65
N LEU A 142 -8.29 -6.77 5.81
CA LEU A 142 -6.85 -6.75 6.04
C LEU A 142 -6.22 -8.14 5.90
N GLY A 143 -6.79 -9.15 6.56
CA GLY A 143 -6.30 -10.53 6.51
C GLY A 143 -6.37 -11.14 5.10
N ALA A 144 -7.45 -10.88 4.36
CA ALA A 144 -7.58 -11.33 2.96
C ALA A 144 -6.57 -10.63 2.04
N GLY A 145 -6.34 -9.32 2.24
CA GLY A 145 -5.39 -8.54 1.45
C GLY A 145 -3.93 -8.85 1.73
N ALA A 146 -3.59 -9.26 2.96
CA ALA A 146 -2.22 -9.55 3.37
C ALA A 146 -1.82 -11.03 3.21
N GLY A 147 -2.76 -11.94 3.44
CA GLY A 147 -2.49 -13.37 3.63
C GLY A 147 -2.21 -14.17 2.37
N SER A 148 -2.50 -15.49 2.46
CA SER A 148 -2.22 -16.52 1.45
C SER A 148 -2.98 -16.36 0.12
N ARG A 149 -3.89 -15.43 0.02
CA ARG A 149 -4.63 -15.08 -1.21
C ARG A 149 -4.44 -13.60 -1.59
N GLY A 150 -3.48 -12.94 -0.97
CA GLY A 150 -3.17 -11.53 -1.14
C GLY A 150 -1.66 -11.30 -1.25
N MET A 151 -1.15 -10.33 -0.47
CA MET A 151 0.21 -9.83 -0.58
C MET A 151 1.28 -10.93 -0.40
N VAL A 152 1.14 -11.84 0.57
CA VAL A 152 2.11 -12.94 0.79
C VAL A 152 2.16 -13.87 -0.43
N TYR A 153 1.02 -14.22 -1.02
CA TYR A 153 0.99 -15.00 -2.26
C TYR A 153 1.62 -14.24 -3.42
N GLY A 154 1.35 -12.93 -3.53
CA GLY A 154 1.99 -12.09 -4.53
C GLY A 154 3.50 -12.03 -4.37
N GLN A 155 3.99 -12.00 -3.14
CA GLN A 155 5.42 -12.04 -2.82
C GLN A 155 6.05 -13.39 -3.18
N GLU A 156 5.38 -14.52 -2.87
CA GLU A 156 5.81 -15.86 -3.31
C GLU A 156 5.97 -15.93 -4.84
N LEU A 157 4.98 -15.42 -5.57
CA LEU A 157 5.04 -15.39 -7.04
C LEU A 157 6.15 -14.48 -7.55
N ASP A 158 6.36 -13.30 -6.95
CA ASP A 158 7.43 -12.37 -7.35
C ASP A 158 8.80 -13.04 -7.22
N LEU A 159 9.11 -13.66 -6.09
CA LEU A 159 10.35 -14.41 -5.89
C LEU A 159 10.49 -15.59 -6.87
N LYS A 160 9.40 -16.32 -7.12
CA LYS A 160 9.41 -17.45 -8.07
C LYS A 160 9.75 -17.01 -9.49
N TYR A 161 9.26 -15.84 -9.91
CA TYR A 161 9.44 -15.33 -11.27
C TYR A 161 10.57 -14.31 -11.38
N GLU A 162 11.35 -14.07 -10.33
CA GLU A 162 12.52 -13.19 -10.37
C GLU A 162 13.59 -13.70 -11.35
N ALA A 163 13.82 -15.01 -11.37
CA ALA A 163 14.79 -15.66 -12.29
C ALA A 163 14.14 -16.35 -13.49
N LEU A 164 12.81 -16.21 -13.68
CA LEU A 164 12.04 -16.86 -14.73
C LEU A 164 11.27 -15.81 -15.52
N ALA A 165 11.26 -15.93 -16.85
CA ALA A 165 10.39 -15.08 -17.68
C ALA A 165 8.92 -15.36 -17.33
N ALA A 166 8.21 -14.32 -16.88
CA ALA A 166 6.78 -14.40 -16.62
C ALA A 166 5.97 -14.06 -17.87
N THR A 167 4.82 -14.70 -18.06
CA THR A 167 3.83 -14.24 -19.04
C THR A 167 3.13 -12.98 -18.52
N GLU A 168 2.46 -12.23 -19.41
CA GLU A 168 1.66 -11.07 -19.00
C GLU A 168 0.62 -11.43 -17.93
N GLU A 169 -0.05 -12.57 -18.08
CA GLU A 169 -1.05 -13.03 -17.09
C GLU A 169 -0.43 -13.26 -15.72
N GLN A 170 0.76 -13.89 -15.69
CA GLN A 170 1.51 -14.09 -14.45
C GLN A 170 1.98 -12.76 -13.83
N LEU A 171 2.48 -11.82 -14.64
CA LEU A 171 2.88 -10.50 -14.19
C LEU A 171 1.68 -9.74 -13.59
N ARG A 172 0.53 -9.77 -14.26
CA ARG A 172 -0.72 -9.18 -13.73
C ARG A 172 -1.15 -9.83 -12.42
N LEU A 173 -1.00 -11.15 -12.28
CA LEU A 173 -1.31 -11.88 -11.07
C LEU A 173 -0.39 -11.48 -9.91
N ILE A 174 0.92 -11.34 -10.18
CA ILE A 174 1.91 -10.85 -9.19
C ILE A 174 1.47 -9.47 -8.69
N HIS A 175 1.27 -8.50 -9.57
CA HIS A 175 0.94 -7.13 -9.18
C HIS A 175 -0.43 -7.02 -8.50
N ARG A 176 -1.42 -7.81 -8.97
CA ARG A 176 -2.73 -7.88 -8.34
C ARG A 176 -2.62 -8.30 -6.87
N ASN A 177 -1.78 -9.30 -6.58
CA ASN A 177 -1.66 -9.83 -5.23
C ASN A 177 -0.62 -9.05 -4.40
N LYS A 178 0.60 -8.88 -4.88
CA LYS A 178 1.67 -8.22 -4.12
C LYS A 178 1.32 -6.78 -3.74
N THR A 179 0.73 -6.03 -4.65
CA THR A 179 0.43 -4.60 -4.47
C THR A 179 -1.06 -4.32 -4.35
N GLY A 180 -1.86 -4.81 -5.30
CA GLY A 180 -3.28 -4.51 -5.43
C GLY A 180 -4.10 -5.01 -4.25
N ALA A 181 -3.79 -6.19 -3.71
CA ALA A 181 -4.57 -6.78 -2.62
C ALA A 181 -4.54 -5.93 -1.33
N LEU A 182 -3.38 -5.38 -0.96
CA LEU A 182 -3.30 -4.53 0.23
C LEU A 182 -3.84 -3.11 -0.01
N ILE A 183 -3.78 -2.60 -1.24
CA ILE A 183 -4.50 -1.37 -1.64
C ILE A 183 -6.01 -1.59 -1.54
N ASN A 184 -6.51 -2.73 -2.04
CA ASN A 184 -7.92 -3.07 -1.89
C ASN A 184 -8.32 -3.23 -0.41
N ALA A 185 -7.49 -3.87 0.42
CA ALA A 185 -7.75 -3.96 1.86
C ALA A 185 -7.92 -2.57 2.50
N ALA A 186 -7.04 -1.62 2.20
CA ALA A 186 -7.13 -0.25 2.69
C ALA A 186 -8.46 0.42 2.31
N VAL A 187 -8.87 0.28 1.04
CA VAL A 187 -10.13 0.81 0.51
C VAL A 187 -11.34 0.14 1.21
N GLN A 188 -11.33 -1.19 1.34
CA GLN A 188 -12.40 -1.93 2.01
C GLN A 188 -12.51 -1.63 3.50
N MET A 189 -11.39 -1.34 4.18
CA MET A 189 -11.40 -0.92 5.58
C MET A 189 -12.04 0.46 5.74
N GLY A 190 -11.75 1.41 4.83
CA GLY A 190 -12.44 2.69 4.77
C GLY A 190 -13.95 2.56 4.49
N ALA A 191 -14.29 1.67 3.56
CA ALA A 191 -15.68 1.34 3.23
C ALA A 191 -16.43 0.71 4.44
N ALA A 192 -15.76 -0.17 5.21
CA ALA A 192 -16.31 -0.77 6.42
C ALA A 192 -16.57 0.28 7.51
N ALA A 193 -15.66 1.24 7.71
CA ALA A 193 -15.85 2.35 8.66
C ALA A 193 -17.03 3.25 8.29
N ALA A 194 -17.40 3.29 7.01
CA ALA A 194 -18.54 4.05 6.50
C ALA A 194 -19.85 3.24 6.36
N GLY A 195 -19.84 1.94 6.64
CA GLY A 195 -21.01 1.10 6.45
C GLY A 195 -21.43 0.95 4.98
N ALA A 196 -20.47 0.88 4.07
CA ALA A 196 -20.72 0.78 2.63
C ALA A 196 -21.57 -0.43 2.25
N THR A 197 -22.42 -0.26 1.22
CA THR A 197 -23.19 -1.36 0.65
C THR A 197 -22.29 -2.34 -0.11
N PRO A 198 -22.73 -3.61 -0.32
CA PRO A 198 -21.98 -4.57 -1.13
C PRO A 198 -21.61 -4.05 -2.53
N GLN A 199 -22.55 -3.36 -3.19
CA GLN A 199 -22.31 -2.77 -4.51
C GLN A 199 -21.22 -1.68 -4.48
N GLN A 200 -21.23 -0.81 -3.46
CA GLN A 200 -20.17 0.18 -3.27
C GLN A 200 -18.81 -0.49 -3.04
N CYS A 201 -18.78 -1.56 -2.24
CA CYS A 201 -17.56 -2.34 -2.00
C CYS A 201 -16.99 -2.96 -3.29
N GLU A 202 -17.84 -3.49 -4.19
CA GLU A 202 -17.41 -4.06 -5.48
C GLU A 202 -16.80 -3.00 -6.40
N ILE A 203 -17.44 -1.83 -6.53
CA ILE A 203 -16.93 -0.72 -7.33
C ILE A 203 -15.59 -0.22 -6.80
N LEU A 204 -15.50 -0.04 -5.48
CA LEU A 204 -14.29 0.38 -4.81
C LEU A 204 -13.17 -0.66 -4.91
N ALA A 205 -13.50 -1.96 -4.94
CA ALA A 205 -12.53 -3.03 -5.20
C ALA A 205 -11.96 -2.94 -6.62
N SER A 206 -12.81 -2.71 -7.63
CA SER A 206 -12.37 -2.50 -9.02
C SER A 206 -11.40 -1.33 -9.12
N TYR A 207 -11.75 -0.19 -8.52
CA TYR A 207 -10.87 0.97 -8.43
C TYR A 207 -9.53 0.63 -7.77
N ALA A 208 -9.55 -0.03 -6.60
CA ALA A 208 -8.34 -0.35 -5.83
C ALA A 208 -7.36 -1.24 -6.59
N TYR A 209 -7.86 -2.30 -7.24
CA TYR A 209 -7.02 -3.19 -8.06
C TYR A 209 -6.49 -2.49 -9.31
N GLY A 210 -7.32 -1.68 -9.98
CA GLY A 210 -6.89 -0.88 -11.12
C GLY A 210 -5.81 0.13 -10.74
N LEU A 211 -5.99 0.85 -9.61
CA LEU A 211 -5.01 1.78 -9.07
C LEU A 211 -3.67 1.08 -8.74
N GLY A 212 -3.74 -0.11 -8.13
CA GLY A 212 -2.56 -0.92 -7.82
C GLY A 212 -1.80 -1.32 -9.08
N LEU A 213 -2.50 -1.68 -10.15
CA LEU A 213 -1.88 -2.03 -11.43
C LEU A 213 -1.28 -0.81 -12.12
N VAL A 214 -1.98 0.33 -12.16
CA VAL A 214 -1.44 1.61 -12.67
C VAL A 214 -0.17 1.99 -11.92
N PHE A 215 -0.19 1.86 -10.58
CA PHE A 215 0.96 2.16 -9.74
C PHE A 215 2.18 1.33 -10.16
N GLN A 216 2.04 0.03 -10.39
CA GLN A 216 3.14 -0.85 -10.77
C GLN A 216 3.63 -0.58 -12.19
N ILE A 217 2.73 -0.36 -13.16
CA ILE A 217 3.13 -0.03 -14.53
C ILE A 217 3.96 1.28 -14.55
N VAL A 218 3.55 2.28 -13.76
CA VAL A 218 4.29 3.53 -13.64
C VAL A 218 5.63 3.32 -12.94
N ASP A 219 5.71 2.44 -11.92
CA ASP A 219 6.99 2.07 -11.30
C ASP A 219 7.96 1.43 -12.32
N ASP A 220 7.49 0.49 -13.13
CA ASP A 220 8.28 -0.15 -14.20
C ASP A 220 8.82 0.90 -15.20
N VAL A 221 7.97 1.88 -15.59
CA VAL A 221 8.39 2.95 -16.50
C VAL A 221 9.41 3.89 -15.84
N LEU A 222 9.21 4.24 -14.57
CA LEU A 222 10.14 5.09 -13.83
C LEU A 222 11.50 4.41 -13.61
N ASP A 223 11.55 3.11 -13.45
CA ASP A 223 12.81 2.36 -13.27
C ASP A 223 13.74 2.49 -14.50
N VAL A 224 13.19 2.69 -15.71
CA VAL A 224 13.97 2.83 -16.95
C VAL A 224 14.09 4.28 -17.46
N THR A 225 13.25 5.21 -16.97
CA THR A 225 13.20 6.59 -17.50
C THR A 225 13.68 7.65 -16.52
N SER A 226 13.77 7.33 -15.21
CA SER A 226 14.20 8.28 -14.17
C SER A 226 15.72 8.27 -13.98
N THR A 227 16.20 9.11 -13.05
CA THR A 227 17.58 9.10 -12.59
C THR A 227 17.68 8.55 -11.16
N PRO A 228 18.85 8.03 -10.73
CA PRO A 228 19.05 7.55 -9.35
C PRO A 228 18.71 8.58 -8.29
N GLU A 229 18.98 9.88 -8.57
CA GLU A 229 18.68 10.98 -7.67
C GLU A 229 17.18 11.21 -7.50
N GLN A 230 16.37 10.94 -8.56
CA GLN A 230 14.92 11.08 -8.53
C GLN A 230 14.24 9.88 -7.85
N LEU A 231 14.72 8.66 -8.11
CA LEU A 231 14.14 7.44 -7.54
C LEU A 231 14.60 7.13 -6.12
N GLY A 232 15.79 7.63 -5.71
CA GLY A 232 16.39 7.30 -4.42
C GLY A 232 16.89 5.85 -4.30
N LYS A 233 16.97 5.12 -5.44
CA LYS A 233 17.54 3.77 -5.60
C LYS A 233 18.25 3.65 -6.96
N PRO A 234 19.12 2.64 -7.18
CA PRO A 234 19.67 2.35 -8.50
C PRO A 234 18.56 2.17 -9.54
N ILE A 235 18.80 2.66 -10.77
CA ILE A 235 17.90 2.48 -11.93
C ILE A 235 18.29 1.21 -12.67
N GLY A 236 17.31 0.61 -13.38
CA GLY A 236 17.54 -0.57 -14.22
C GLY A 236 17.72 -1.87 -13.44
N SER A 237 17.43 -1.88 -12.14
CA SER A 237 17.56 -3.07 -11.30
C SER A 237 16.72 -4.24 -11.81
N ASP A 238 15.54 -3.98 -12.34
CA ASP A 238 14.66 -5.00 -12.90
C ASP A 238 15.23 -5.60 -14.21
N SER A 239 15.86 -4.79 -15.05
CA SER A 239 16.48 -5.26 -16.29
C SER A 239 17.79 -6.03 -16.04
N GLU A 240 18.59 -5.62 -15.07
CA GLU A 240 19.83 -6.32 -14.67
C GLU A 240 19.51 -7.72 -14.11
N ASN A 241 18.39 -7.87 -13.41
CA ASN A 241 17.91 -9.15 -12.87
C ASN A 241 17.11 -9.97 -13.90
N GLY A 242 16.95 -9.51 -15.15
CA GLY A 242 16.18 -10.22 -16.18
C GLY A 242 14.68 -10.33 -15.88
N LYS A 243 14.15 -9.49 -15.01
CA LYS A 243 12.76 -9.52 -14.55
C LYS A 243 11.80 -9.10 -15.68
N THR A 244 10.72 -9.83 -15.83
CA THR A 244 9.64 -9.42 -16.75
C THR A 244 8.87 -8.26 -16.14
N THR A 245 8.75 -7.15 -16.88
CA THR A 245 8.02 -5.94 -16.50
C THR A 245 7.07 -5.54 -17.63
N PHE A 246 6.15 -4.60 -17.39
CA PHE A 246 5.33 -4.06 -18.47
C PHE A 246 6.16 -3.32 -19.52
N VAL A 247 7.29 -2.76 -19.15
CA VAL A 247 8.22 -2.13 -20.10
C VAL A 247 8.90 -3.16 -20.99
N THR A 248 9.29 -4.33 -20.49
CA THR A 248 9.85 -5.40 -21.32
C THR A 248 8.83 -6.01 -22.28
N LEU A 249 7.53 -5.98 -21.93
CA LEU A 249 6.44 -6.49 -22.77
C LEU A 249 5.96 -5.51 -23.83
N TYR A 250 5.89 -4.21 -23.51
CA TYR A 250 5.21 -3.20 -24.35
C TYR A 250 6.09 -2.00 -24.73
N GLY A 251 7.34 -1.92 -24.23
CA GLY A 251 8.14 -0.71 -24.24
C GLY A 251 7.58 0.35 -23.28
N ALA A 252 8.38 1.38 -23.00
CA ALA A 252 7.98 2.44 -22.05
C ALA A 252 6.71 3.19 -22.48
N ASP A 253 6.62 3.57 -23.77
CA ASP A 253 5.45 4.28 -24.30
C ASP A 253 4.18 3.41 -24.29
N GLY A 254 4.31 2.12 -24.65
CA GLY A 254 3.18 1.18 -24.63
C GLY A 254 2.70 0.89 -23.21
N ALA A 255 3.61 0.74 -22.25
CA ALA A 255 3.28 0.58 -20.83
C ALA A 255 2.56 1.82 -20.27
N MET A 256 3.06 3.03 -20.60
CA MET A 256 2.41 4.27 -20.18
C MET A 256 1.02 4.44 -20.80
N ALA A 257 0.84 4.12 -22.09
CA ALA A 257 -0.47 4.16 -22.74
C ALA A 257 -1.47 3.18 -22.08
N LEU A 258 -1.00 1.99 -21.67
CA LEU A 258 -1.81 1.03 -20.91
C LEU A 258 -2.21 1.60 -19.54
N ALA A 259 -1.26 2.21 -18.81
CA ALA A 259 -1.53 2.84 -17.52
C ALA A 259 -2.56 3.97 -17.63
N GLN A 260 -2.45 4.83 -18.67
CA GLN A 260 -3.40 5.91 -18.94
C GLN A 260 -4.82 5.37 -19.18
N LYS A 261 -4.95 4.37 -20.05
CA LYS A 261 -6.26 3.76 -20.36
C LYS A 261 -6.91 3.14 -19.11
N LEU A 262 -6.14 2.43 -18.30
CA LEU A 262 -6.64 1.84 -17.05
C LEU A 262 -7.05 2.93 -16.06
N ASN A 263 -6.26 4.00 -15.96
CA ASN A 263 -6.55 5.13 -15.06
C ASN A 263 -7.82 5.87 -15.45
N GLU A 264 -8.04 6.11 -16.74
CA GLU A 264 -9.30 6.68 -17.27
C GLU A 264 -10.48 5.80 -16.88
N GLN A 265 -10.40 4.50 -17.13
CA GLN A 265 -11.48 3.55 -16.83
C GLN A 265 -11.87 3.55 -15.37
N ILE A 266 -10.90 3.47 -14.41
CA ILE A 266 -11.22 3.47 -12.97
C ILE A 266 -11.76 4.82 -12.49
N CYS A 267 -11.35 5.93 -13.11
CA CYS A 267 -11.88 7.26 -12.81
C CYS A 267 -13.32 7.43 -13.30
N ASP A 268 -13.62 6.94 -14.52
CA ASP A 268 -14.97 7.00 -15.09
C ASP A 268 -15.95 6.15 -14.28
N ASP A 269 -15.55 4.93 -13.86
CA ASP A 269 -16.36 4.07 -13.00
C ASP A 269 -16.68 4.75 -11.66
N LEU A 270 -15.70 5.41 -11.02
CA LEU A 270 -15.93 6.19 -9.81
C LEU A 270 -16.88 7.36 -10.06
N GLN A 271 -16.69 8.11 -11.15
CA GLN A 271 -17.54 9.25 -11.50
C GLN A 271 -18.99 8.82 -11.71
N GLN A 272 -19.20 7.71 -12.40
CA GLN A 272 -20.52 7.18 -12.68
C GLN A 272 -21.31 6.82 -11.40
N HIS A 273 -20.61 6.27 -10.39
CA HIS A 273 -21.26 5.70 -9.22
C HIS A 273 -21.31 6.66 -8.01
N PHE A 274 -20.29 7.51 -7.85
CA PHE A 274 -20.17 8.42 -6.70
C PHE A 274 -20.23 9.90 -7.08
N GLY A 275 -20.20 10.23 -8.37
CA GLY A 275 -20.27 11.60 -8.86
C GLY A 275 -19.15 12.47 -8.29
N VAL A 276 -19.49 13.70 -7.94
CA VAL A 276 -18.53 14.68 -7.41
C VAL A 276 -17.86 14.28 -6.10
N LYS A 277 -18.43 13.33 -5.35
CA LYS A 277 -17.83 12.83 -4.11
C LYS A 277 -16.52 12.08 -4.36
N ALA A 278 -16.37 11.45 -5.54
CA ALA A 278 -15.18 10.71 -5.92
C ALA A 278 -13.99 11.60 -6.37
N ALA A 279 -14.15 12.91 -6.42
CA ALA A 279 -13.16 13.83 -6.99
C ALA A 279 -11.75 13.67 -6.40
N PHE A 280 -11.64 13.43 -5.08
CA PHE A 280 -10.34 13.21 -4.45
C PHE A 280 -9.67 11.92 -4.95
N LEU A 281 -10.41 10.80 -4.98
CA LEU A 281 -9.88 9.50 -5.44
C LEU A 281 -9.47 9.53 -6.92
N GLN A 282 -10.24 10.22 -7.77
CA GLN A 282 -9.89 10.43 -9.17
C GLN A 282 -8.60 11.24 -9.31
N GLN A 283 -8.46 12.34 -8.56
CA GLN A 283 -7.25 13.16 -8.57
C GLN A 283 -6.04 12.40 -8.01
N LEU A 284 -6.23 11.58 -6.97
CA LEU A 284 -5.18 10.71 -6.45
C LEU A 284 -4.67 9.72 -7.53
N ALA A 285 -5.57 9.09 -8.28
CA ALA A 285 -5.22 8.21 -9.38
C ALA A 285 -4.44 8.95 -10.47
N GLN A 286 -4.89 10.16 -10.87
CA GLN A 286 -4.19 11.00 -11.83
C GLN A 286 -2.79 11.40 -11.35
N GLN A 287 -2.63 11.77 -10.06
CA GLN A 287 -1.32 12.12 -9.50
C GLN A 287 -0.36 10.93 -9.45
N LEU A 288 -0.86 9.72 -9.19
CA LEU A 288 -0.06 8.50 -9.22
C LEU A 288 0.39 8.14 -10.65
N LEU A 289 -0.42 8.43 -11.65
CA LEU A 289 -0.08 8.23 -13.06
C LEU A 289 1.05 9.16 -13.53
N VAL A 290 1.05 10.44 -13.10
CA VAL A 290 2.01 11.46 -13.56
C VAL A 290 3.17 11.72 -12.59
N ARG A 291 3.32 10.90 -11.56
CA ARG A 291 4.40 11.02 -10.59
C ARG A 291 5.78 10.87 -11.23
N LYS A 292 6.80 11.46 -10.58
CA LYS A 292 8.20 11.40 -11.02
C LYS A 292 9.08 10.60 -10.04
N ASN A 293 8.51 10.16 -8.92
CA ASN A 293 9.18 9.39 -7.85
C ASN A 293 8.15 8.62 -6.99
#